data_77e5aa6adf9f37df2b0d15862b444a09
#
_entry.id   77e5aa6adf9f37df2b0d15862b444a09
#
_cell.length_a   1.000
_cell.length_b   1.000
_cell.length_c   1.000
_cell.angle_alpha   90.00
_cell.angle_beta   90.00
_cell.angle_gamma   90.00
#
_symmetry.space_group_name_H-M   'P 1'
#
loop_
_entity.id
_entity.type
_entity.pdbx_description
1 polymer ?
#
loop_
_entity_poly.entity_id
_entity_poly.type
_entity_poly.pdbx_seq_one_letter_code
_entity_poly.pdbx_strand_id
1 'polypeptide(L)'
;TLDRRGYRSAAAPGERFHIVECKTAMTFDDWGRPGEPDSIPADYYSQVMFQMGVSGIHRASAVVLGPYGEPEIHDVVFRQDEFDAIVDRCVHWQASLEMGLAPQLDQSVSTYETVRGLHPDIDRDAVEYIDRDQAVSLLDRIVAVGEAEAAARAAKIEAMELMGTARLLKCGDVKVADRRSKLGGKPYVQFDKKADLSEVAS
;
A
#
# COMPACT_ATOMS: atom_id res chain seq x y z
N THR A 1 5.84 -20.01 1.69
CA THR A 1 6.39 -20.38 0.37
C THR A 1 7.34 -19.30 -0.10
N LEU A 2 8.43 -19.65 -0.73
CA LEU A 2 9.37 -18.71 -1.37
C LEU A 2 9.14 -18.75 -2.89
N ASP A 3 9.06 -17.60 -3.55
CA ASP A 3 8.92 -17.54 -5.00
C ASP A 3 10.17 -18.07 -5.69
N ARG A 4 11.34 -17.55 -5.27
CA ARG A 4 12.65 -17.98 -5.78
C ARG A 4 13.69 -17.96 -4.66
N ARG A 5 14.70 -18.80 -4.80
CA ARG A 5 15.89 -18.82 -3.96
C ARG A 5 17.14 -18.78 -4.85
N GLY A 6 17.84 -17.67 -4.80
CA GLY A 6 19.15 -17.53 -5.44
C GLY A 6 20.23 -18.28 -4.69
N TYR A 7 21.25 -18.76 -5.40
CA TYR A 7 22.41 -19.43 -4.83
C TYR A 7 23.70 -18.82 -5.36
N ARG A 8 24.63 -18.52 -4.44
CA ARG A 8 25.91 -17.92 -4.75
C ARG A 8 27.02 -18.86 -4.24
N SER A 9 27.63 -19.66 -5.12
CA SER A 9 28.60 -20.72 -4.76
C SER A 9 29.87 -20.19 -4.09
N ALA A 10 30.34 -19.00 -4.49
CA ALA A 10 31.57 -18.38 -3.99
C ALA A 10 31.39 -17.62 -2.66
N ALA A 11 30.16 -17.49 -2.14
CA ALA A 11 29.89 -16.80 -0.88
C ALA A 11 30.15 -17.70 0.33
N ALA A 12 30.35 -17.08 1.50
CA ALA A 12 30.41 -17.80 2.78
C ALA A 12 29.14 -18.63 3.03
N PRO A 13 29.20 -19.73 3.76
CA PRO A 13 28.05 -20.66 3.92
C PRO A 13 26.74 -19.97 4.32
N GLY A 14 26.76 -19.00 5.25
CA GLY A 14 25.59 -18.24 5.70
C GLY A 14 25.07 -17.21 4.70
N GLU A 15 25.84 -16.88 3.65
CA GLU A 15 25.49 -15.88 2.65
C GLU A 15 25.17 -16.46 1.26
N ARG A 16 25.16 -17.79 1.16
CA ARG A 16 25.00 -18.48 -0.13
C ARG A 16 23.61 -18.37 -0.71
N PHE A 17 22.61 -18.20 0.16
CA PHE A 17 21.23 -18.13 -0.28
C PHE A 17 20.68 -16.70 -0.21
N HIS A 18 19.77 -16.41 -1.13
CA HIS A 18 19.07 -15.14 -1.25
C HIS A 18 17.62 -15.41 -1.63
N ILE A 19 16.70 -14.81 -0.91
CA ILE A 19 15.26 -14.89 -1.23
C ILE A 19 14.97 -13.84 -2.30
N VAL A 20 14.21 -14.21 -3.32
CA VAL A 20 13.67 -13.29 -4.30
C VAL A 20 12.15 -13.44 -4.30
N GLU A 21 11.46 -12.41 -3.87
CA GLU A 21 10.01 -12.31 -3.93
C GLU A 21 9.62 -11.52 -5.18
N CYS A 22 8.74 -12.09 -6.02
CA CYS A 22 8.33 -11.49 -7.29
C CYS A 22 6.94 -10.88 -7.15
N LYS A 23 6.81 -9.62 -7.53
CA LYS A 23 5.54 -8.88 -7.45
C LYS A 23 5.21 -8.22 -8.78
N THR A 24 3.92 -7.98 -9.00
CA THR A 24 3.44 -7.09 -10.06
C THR A 24 2.69 -5.93 -9.44
N ALA A 25 2.84 -4.74 -9.97
CA ALA A 25 2.17 -3.54 -9.51
C ALA A 25 1.58 -2.75 -10.67
N MET A 26 0.35 -2.28 -10.53
CA MET A 26 -0.25 -1.36 -11.51
C MET A 26 0.21 0.08 -11.31
N THR A 27 0.58 0.44 -10.08
CA THR A 27 1.19 1.72 -9.70
C THR A 27 2.29 1.46 -8.68
N PHE A 28 3.21 2.41 -8.54
CA PHE A 28 4.27 2.35 -7.55
C PHE A 28 4.02 3.31 -6.38
N ASP A 29 2.77 3.70 -6.13
CA ASP A 29 2.42 4.72 -5.13
C ASP A 29 2.87 4.32 -3.71
N ASP A 30 2.83 3.02 -3.38
CA ASP A 30 3.24 2.48 -2.08
C ASP A 30 4.67 1.91 -2.07
N TRP A 31 5.39 1.97 -3.19
CA TRP A 31 6.78 1.56 -3.31
C TRP A 31 7.70 2.77 -3.12
N GLY A 32 8.79 2.60 -2.38
CA GLY A 32 9.83 3.61 -2.25
C GLY A 32 10.74 3.66 -3.48
N ARG A 33 11.91 4.25 -3.32
CA ARG A 33 12.88 4.30 -4.43
C ARG A 33 13.72 3.03 -4.49
N PRO A 34 13.98 2.47 -5.68
CA PRO A 34 14.93 1.39 -5.84
C PRO A 34 16.31 1.76 -5.26
N GLY A 35 16.90 0.84 -4.50
CA GLY A 35 18.18 1.07 -3.82
C GLY A 35 18.06 1.64 -2.40
N GLU A 36 16.92 2.13 -1.99
CA GLU A 36 16.63 2.40 -0.57
C GLU A 36 16.20 1.08 0.10
N PRO A 37 16.85 0.67 1.20
CA PRO A 37 16.47 -0.56 1.89
C PRO A 37 15.04 -0.46 2.43
N ASP A 38 14.33 -1.59 2.44
CA ASP A 38 12.98 -1.72 2.99
C ASP A 38 11.91 -0.82 2.33
N SER A 39 12.17 -0.33 1.14
CA SER A 39 11.31 0.59 0.39
C SER A 39 10.20 -0.14 -0.38
N ILE A 40 9.48 -1.04 0.30
CA ILE A 40 8.37 -1.84 -0.24
C ILE A 40 7.12 -1.68 0.61
N PRO A 41 5.91 -1.97 0.07
CA PRO A 41 4.67 -1.94 0.85
C PRO A 41 4.73 -2.80 2.11
N ALA A 42 4.11 -2.34 3.19
CA ALA A 42 4.24 -2.94 4.54
C ALA A 42 3.77 -4.40 4.61
N ASP A 43 2.78 -4.78 3.82
CA ASP A 43 2.29 -6.16 3.70
C ASP A 43 3.34 -7.08 3.06
N TYR A 44 3.98 -6.63 1.98
CA TYR A 44 5.09 -7.37 1.35
C TYR A 44 6.33 -7.41 2.23
N TYR A 45 6.62 -6.30 2.93
CA TYR A 45 7.70 -6.25 3.91
C TYR A 45 7.53 -7.32 5.00
N SER A 46 6.34 -7.36 5.60
CA SER A 46 6.01 -8.36 6.64
C SER A 46 6.12 -9.80 6.11
N GLN A 47 5.66 -10.04 4.88
CA GLN A 47 5.79 -11.34 4.21
C GLN A 47 7.25 -11.74 4.05
N VAL A 48 8.09 -10.85 3.51
CA VAL A 48 9.52 -11.13 3.25
C VAL A 48 10.26 -11.31 4.57
N MET A 49 10.00 -10.48 5.58
CA MET A 49 10.58 -10.58 6.91
C MET A 49 10.27 -11.94 7.54
N PHE A 50 9.01 -12.39 7.46
CA PHE A 50 8.61 -13.72 7.94
C PHE A 50 9.32 -14.86 7.19
N GLN A 51 9.42 -14.76 5.86
CA GLN A 51 10.15 -15.74 5.04
C GLN A 51 11.63 -15.83 5.43
N MET A 52 12.27 -14.68 5.68
CA MET A 52 13.68 -14.61 6.10
C MET A 52 13.88 -15.29 7.47
N GLY A 53 13.04 -14.97 8.45
CA GLY A 53 13.13 -15.54 9.79
C GLY A 53 12.91 -17.05 9.82
N VAL A 54 11.85 -17.53 9.17
CA VAL A 54 11.53 -18.97 9.12
C VAL A 54 12.55 -19.77 8.33
N SER A 55 13.11 -19.24 7.26
CA SER A 55 14.09 -19.95 6.43
C SER A 55 15.53 -19.86 6.94
N GLY A 56 15.82 -18.91 7.85
CA GLY A 56 17.19 -18.57 8.24
C GLY A 56 18.03 -17.93 7.12
N ILE A 57 17.40 -17.47 6.04
CA ILE A 57 18.06 -16.77 4.93
C ILE A 57 17.85 -15.28 5.14
N HIS A 58 18.85 -14.57 5.67
CA HIS A 58 18.76 -13.18 6.07
C HIS A 58 19.14 -12.19 4.93
N ARG A 59 18.94 -12.60 3.69
CA ARG A 59 19.13 -11.76 2.50
C ARG A 59 17.94 -11.94 1.58
N ALA A 60 17.27 -10.86 1.28
CA ALA A 60 16.08 -10.88 0.41
C ALA A 60 16.00 -9.64 -0.46
N SER A 61 15.39 -9.79 -1.63
CA SER A 61 14.96 -8.68 -2.48
C SER A 61 13.54 -8.93 -2.97
N ALA A 62 12.72 -7.89 -2.96
CA ALA A 62 11.48 -7.85 -3.71
C ALA A 62 11.76 -7.31 -5.11
N VAL A 63 11.34 -8.08 -6.13
CA VAL A 63 11.44 -7.67 -7.53
C VAL A 63 10.03 -7.37 -8.03
N VAL A 64 9.76 -6.13 -8.35
CA VAL A 64 8.44 -5.70 -8.82
C VAL A 64 8.46 -5.33 -10.29
N LEU A 65 7.50 -5.86 -11.04
CA LEU A 65 7.25 -5.51 -12.43
C LEU A 65 6.04 -4.59 -12.51
N GLY A 66 6.24 -3.38 -12.97
CA GLY A 66 5.18 -2.43 -13.28
C GLY A 66 4.56 -2.66 -14.68
N PRO A 67 3.52 -1.90 -15.05
CA PRO A 67 2.87 -2.01 -16.35
C PRO A 67 3.76 -1.53 -17.50
N TYR A 68 4.77 -0.74 -17.20
CA TYR A 68 5.69 -0.16 -18.18
C TYR A 68 7.09 -0.06 -17.56
N GLY A 69 8.08 -0.55 -18.28
CA GLY A 69 9.48 -0.41 -17.88
C GLY A 69 10.15 -1.71 -17.45
N GLU A 70 11.35 -1.56 -16.91
CA GLU A 70 12.14 -2.67 -16.37
C GLU A 70 11.70 -2.97 -14.93
N PRO A 71 11.92 -4.22 -14.45
CA PRO A 71 11.65 -4.55 -13.06
C PRO A 71 12.49 -3.70 -12.10
N GLU A 72 11.86 -3.23 -11.03
CA GLU A 72 12.57 -2.58 -9.93
C GLU A 72 12.95 -3.60 -8.86
N ILE A 73 14.12 -3.40 -8.23
CA ILE A 73 14.65 -4.30 -7.21
C ILE A 73 14.80 -3.51 -5.91
N HIS A 74 14.19 -4.03 -4.84
CA HIS A 74 14.19 -3.45 -3.50
C HIS A 74 14.74 -4.48 -2.52
N ASP A 75 15.87 -4.17 -1.90
CA ASP A 75 16.48 -5.04 -0.89
C ASP A 75 15.77 -4.90 0.46
N VAL A 76 15.62 -6.02 1.15
CA VAL A 76 15.01 -6.08 2.48
C VAL A 76 16.06 -6.53 3.49
N VAL A 77 16.22 -5.75 4.55
CA VAL A 77 17.16 -6.02 5.65
C VAL A 77 16.45 -6.80 6.74
N PHE A 78 17.01 -7.97 7.11
CA PHE A 78 16.46 -8.77 8.21
C PHE A 78 16.65 -8.09 9.57
N ARG A 79 15.58 -8.03 10.35
CA ARG A 79 15.56 -7.55 11.74
C ARG A 79 14.89 -8.58 12.62
N GLN A 80 15.64 -9.09 13.59
CA GLN A 80 15.16 -10.15 14.48
C GLN A 80 13.97 -9.70 15.33
N ASP A 81 14.00 -8.50 15.85
CA ASP A 81 12.94 -7.91 16.67
C ASP A 81 11.62 -7.75 15.92
N GLU A 82 11.67 -7.37 14.65
CA GLU A 82 10.49 -7.27 13.80
C GLU A 82 9.94 -8.66 13.43
N PHE A 83 10.83 -9.62 13.15
CA PHE A 83 10.40 -11.01 12.94
C PHE A 83 9.71 -11.58 14.18
N ASP A 84 10.29 -11.37 15.37
CA ASP A 84 9.72 -11.84 16.64
C ASP A 84 8.34 -11.20 16.88
N ALA A 85 8.19 -9.89 16.62
CA ALA A 85 6.90 -9.20 16.71
C ALA A 85 5.84 -9.77 15.74
N ILE A 86 6.23 -10.15 14.52
CA ILE A 86 5.33 -10.79 13.56
C ILE A 86 4.90 -12.18 14.08
N VAL A 87 5.85 -12.97 14.60
CA VAL A 87 5.55 -14.30 15.16
C VAL A 87 4.62 -14.20 16.36
N ASP A 88 4.88 -13.29 17.29
CA ASP A 88 4.03 -13.07 18.46
C ASP A 88 2.61 -12.70 18.05
N ARG A 89 2.46 -11.83 17.05
CA ARG A 89 1.15 -11.47 16.52
C ARG A 89 0.42 -12.66 15.89
N CYS A 90 1.13 -13.51 15.16
CA CYS A 90 0.55 -14.73 14.59
C CYS A 90 0.10 -15.72 15.68
N VAL A 91 0.90 -15.91 16.74
CA VAL A 91 0.56 -16.76 17.88
C VAL A 91 -0.67 -16.25 18.61
N HIS A 92 -0.74 -14.96 18.91
CA HIS A 92 -1.92 -14.35 19.53
C HIS A 92 -3.17 -14.48 18.65
N TRP A 93 -3.02 -14.30 17.35
CA TRP A 93 -4.13 -14.47 16.41
C TRP A 93 -4.61 -15.91 16.36
N GLN A 94 -3.71 -16.89 16.31
CA GLN A 94 -4.07 -18.31 16.36
C GLN A 94 -4.82 -18.65 17.66
N ALA A 95 -4.33 -18.17 18.80
CA ALA A 95 -5.00 -18.38 20.08
C ALA A 95 -6.41 -17.79 20.10
N SER A 96 -6.63 -16.63 19.48
CA SER A 96 -7.97 -16.03 19.36
C SER A 96 -8.92 -16.89 18.53
N LEU A 97 -8.43 -17.52 17.45
CA LEU A 97 -9.22 -18.45 16.64
C LEU A 97 -9.61 -19.69 17.42
N GLU A 98 -8.68 -20.27 18.19
CA GLU A 98 -8.93 -21.45 19.05
C GLU A 98 -10.00 -21.14 20.13
N MET A 99 -10.04 -19.92 20.62
CA MET A 99 -11.05 -19.44 21.56
C MET A 99 -12.37 -19.03 20.89
N GLY A 100 -12.46 -19.09 19.56
CA GLY A 100 -13.65 -18.65 18.81
C GLY A 100 -13.89 -17.12 18.85
N LEU A 101 -12.87 -16.33 19.17
CA LEU A 101 -12.97 -14.86 19.22
C LEU A 101 -12.82 -14.28 17.81
N ALA A 102 -13.84 -13.56 17.39
CA ALA A 102 -13.76 -12.79 16.14
C ALA A 102 -12.72 -11.66 16.26
N PRO A 103 -11.92 -11.40 15.22
CA PRO A 103 -11.03 -10.24 15.20
C PRO A 103 -11.82 -8.94 15.25
N GLN A 104 -11.18 -7.89 15.78
CA GLN A 104 -11.76 -6.54 15.69
C GLN A 104 -11.87 -6.13 14.22
N LEU A 105 -12.99 -5.53 13.86
CA LEU A 105 -13.20 -5.01 12.52
C LEU A 105 -12.30 -3.79 12.31
N ASP A 106 -11.45 -3.86 11.30
CA ASP A 106 -10.64 -2.74 10.85
C ASP A 106 -11.32 -2.00 9.68
N GLN A 107 -10.64 -0.99 9.13
CA GLN A 107 -11.15 -0.16 8.02
C GLN A 107 -10.68 -0.64 6.65
N SER A 108 -10.14 -1.88 6.56
CA SER A 108 -9.63 -2.41 5.31
C SER A 108 -10.76 -2.77 4.33
N VAL A 109 -10.44 -2.73 3.04
CA VAL A 109 -11.38 -3.17 1.99
C VAL A 109 -11.74 -4.64 2.17
N SER A 110 -10.78 -5.49 2.59
CA SER A 110 -11.02 -6.92 2.82
C SER A 110 -11.99 -7.17 3.96
N THR A 111 -11.90 -6.41 5.05
CA THR A 111 -12.88 -6.47 6.15
C THR A 111 -14.27 -6.06 5.68
N TYR A 112 -14.36 -4.96 4.91
CA TYR A 112 -15.65 -4.52 4.36
C TYR A 112 -16.28 -5.58 3.45
N GLU A 113 -15.51 -6.19 2.54
CA GLU A 113 -16.01 -7.26 1.67
C GLU A 113 -16.40 -8.53 2.46
N THR A 114 -15.66 -8.85 3.51
CA THR A 114 -15.99 -9.98 4.39
C THR A 114 -17.33 -9.74 5.11
N VAL A 115 -17.53 -8.56 5.70
CA VAL A 115 -18.78 -8.21 6.38
C VAL A 115 -19.97 -8.24 5.40
N ARG A 116 -19.80 -7.73 4.18
CA ARG A 116 -20.82 -7.86 3.13
C ARG A 116 -21.17 -9.31 2.81
N GLY A 117 -20.15 -10.20 2.78
CA GLY A 117 -20.34 -11.62 2.53
C GLY A 117 -21.04 -12.36 3.66
N LEU A 118 -20.94 -11.85 4.90
CA LEU A 118 -21.66 -12.40 6.05
C LEU A 118 -23.15 -12.03 6.07
N HIS A 119 -23.55 -10.98 5.35
CA HIS A 119 -24.92 -10.48 5.27
C HIS A 119 -25.39 -10.41 3.80
N PRO A 120 -25.51 -11.57 3.10
CA PRO A 120 -25.82 -11.58 1.67
C PRO A 120 -27.28 -11.26 1.35
N ASP A 121 -28.18 -11.53 2.30
CA ASP A 121 -29.61 -11.38 2.11
C ASP A 121 -30.12 -10.06 2.66
N ILE A 122 -31.07 -9.46 1.94
CA ILE A 122 -31.76 -8.23 2.37
C ILE A 122 -33.19 -8.58 2.66
N ASP A 123 -33.58 -8.52 3.93
CA ASP A 123 -34.99 -8.53 4.33
C ASP A 123 -35.56 -7.11 4.14
N ARG A 124 -36.46 -6.97 3.18
CA ARG A 124 -37.04 -5.65 2.80
C ARG A 124 -38.00 -5.10 3.81
N ASP A 125 -38.53 -5.94 4.69
CA ASP A 125 -39.52 -5.58 5.70
C ASP A 125 -38.84 -5.34 7.07
N ALA A 126 -37.61 -5.76 7.27
CA ALA A 126 -36.83 -5.53 8.48
C ALA A 126 -36.33 -4.08 8.56
N VAL A 127 -36.41 -3.51 9.75
CA VAL A 127 -35.92 -2.16 10.07
C VAL A 127 -35.14 -2.25 11.38
N GLU A 128 -33.85 -1.79 11.34
CA GLU A 128 -33.05 -1.66 12.54
C GLU A 128 -32.98 -0.19 12.97
N TYR A 129 -33.05 0.05 14.28
CA TYR A 129 -33.02 1.38 14.86
C TYR A 129 -31.72 1.58 15.64
N ILE A 130 -31.05 2.69 15.37
CA ILE A 130 -29.87 3.13 16.10
C ILE A 130 -30.19 4.42 16.86
N ASP A 131 -29.41 4.70 17.91
CA ASP A 131 -29.54 5.96 18.62
C ASP A 131 -29.02 7.15 17.79
N ARG A 132 -29.39 8.37 18.24
CA ARG A 132 -29.04 9.61 17.53
C ARG A 132 -27.52 9.80 17.42
N ASP A 133 -26.76 9.48 18.45
CA ASP A 133 -25.32 9.74 18.50
C ASP A 133 -24.56 8.78 17.56
N GLN A 134 -25.01 7.53 17.50
CA GLN A 134 -24.53 6.56 16.51
C GLN A 134 -24.84 7.02 15.08
N ALA A 135 -26.07 7.49 14.83
CA ALA A 135 -26.46 7.99 13.52
C ALA A 135 -25.61 9.20 13.08
N VAL A 136 -25.43 10.18 13.97
CA VAL A 136 -24.59 11.35 13.72
C VAL A 136 -23.14 10.94 13.42
N SER A 137 -22.54 10.07 14.25
CA SER A 137 -21.17 9.59 14.04
C SER A 137 -20.98 8.88 12.69
N LEU A 138 -21.95 8.11 12.24
CA LEU A 138 -21.89 7.44 10.93
C LEU A 138 -22.01 8.45 9.78
N LEU A 139 -22.96 9.37 9.87
CA LEU A 139 -23.23 10.37 8.83
C LEU A 139 -22.04 11.34 8.69
N ASP A 140 -21.47 11.83 9.80
CA ASP A 140 -20.35 12.76 9.77
C ASP A 140 -19.13 12.17 9.05
N ARG A 141 -18.85 10.87 9.27
CA ARG A 141 -17.75 10.19 8.56
C ARG A 141 -18.00 10.05 7.05
N ILE A 142 -19.23 9.83 6.63
CA ILE A 142 -19.60 9.76 5.21
C ILE A 142 -19.57 11.14 4.56
N VAL A 143 -20.05 12.18 5.25
CA VAL A 143 -19.99 13.56 4.77
C VAL A 143 -18.55 14.03 4.58
N ALA A 144 -17.64 13.72 5.52
CA ALA A 144 -16.22 14.08 5.44
C ALA A 144 -15.53 13.51 4.18
N VAL A 145 -15.93 12.33 3.70
CA VAL A 145 -15.43 11.78 2.44
C VAL A 145 -15.80 12.67 1.26
N GLY A 146 -17.04 13.11 1.19
CA GLY A 146 -17.51 14.00 0.13
C GLY A 146 -16.77 15.33 0.09
N GLU A 147 -16.49 15.91 1.25
CA GLU A 147 -15.72 17.14 1.39
C GLU A 147 -14.26 16.96 0.93
N ALA A 148 -13.62 15.88 1.33
CA ALA A 148 -12.25 15.55 0.90
C ALA A 148 -12.17 15.32 -0.62
N GLU A 149 -13.14 14.65 -1.21
CA GLU A 149 -13.23 14.47 -2.67
C GLU A 149 -13.46 15.80 -3.40
N ALA A 150 -14.30 16.69 -2.85
CA ALA A 150 -14.53 18.02 -3.41
C ALA A 150 -13.25 18.87 -3.38
N ALA A 151 -12.52 18.87 -2.26
CA ALA A 151 -11.24 19.55 -2.12
C ALA A 151 -10.19 19.00 -3.12
N ALA A 152 -10.12 17.67 -3.27
CA ALA A 152 -9.22 17.04 -4.25
C ALA A 152 -9.58 17.41 -5.71
N ARG A 153 -10.88 17.53 -6.02
CA ARG A 153 -11.31 18.02 -7.35
C ARG A 153 -10.94 19.48 -7.56
N ALA A 154 -11.12 20.33 -6.55
CA ALA A 154 -10.74 21.74 -6.63
C ALA A 154 -9.24 21.91 -6.91
N ALA A 155 -8.37 21.18 -6.19
CA ALA A 155 -6.93 21.19 -6.44
C ALA A 155 -6.57 20.72 -7.86
N LYS A 156 -7.27 19.73 -8.40
CA LYS A 156 -7.06 19.28 -9.80
C LYS A 156 -7.50 20.31 -10.82
N ILE A 157 -8.57 21.03 -10.56
CA ILE A 157 -9.05 22.14 -11.42
C ILE A 157 -8.01 23.26 -11.42
N GLU A 158 -7.57 23.71 -10.25
CA GLU A 158 -6.55 24.75 -10.11
C GLU A 158 -5.24 24.36 -10.83
N ALA A 159 -4.75 23.14 -10.60
CA ALA A 159 -3.56 22.66 -11.29
C ALA A 159 -3.73 22.62 -12.81
N MET A 160 -4.92 22.23 -13.31
CA MET A 160 -5.22 22.22 -14.74
C MET A 160 -5.21 23.63 -15.35
N GLU A 161 -5.76 24.63 -14.65
CA GLU A 161 -5.73 26.04 -15.05
C GLU A 161 -4.29 26.58 -15.07
N LEU A 162 -3.50 26.33 -14.02
CA LEU A 162 -2.09 26.73 -13.95
C LEU A 162 -1.24 26.07 -15.06
N MET A 163 -1.51 24.84 -15.41
CA MET A 163 -0.77 24.12 -16.45
C MET A 163 -1.13 24.57 -17.87
N GLY A 164 -2.35 25.01 -18.12
CA GLY A 164 -2.82 25.35 -19.48
C GLY A 164 -2.55 24.19 -20.46
N THR A 165 -1.62 24.35 -21.38
CA THR A 165 -1.17 23.33 -22.33
C THR A 165 0.07 22.54 -21.86
N ALA A 166 0.68 22.96 -20.75
CA ALA A 166 1.91 22.32 -20.26
C ALA A 166 1.68 20.87 -19.80
N ARG A 167 2.68 20.04 -19.97
CA ARG A 167 2.68 18.66 -19.53
C ARG A 167 3.03 18.50 -18.04
N LEU A 168 3.93 19.35 -17.52
CA LEU A 168 4.46 19.24 -16.17
C LEU A 168 4.15 20.49 -15.37
N LEU A 169 3.76 20.33 -14.10
CA LEU A 169 3.72 21.37 -13.09
C LEU A 169 4.89 21.11 -12.13
N LYS A 170 5.74 22.12 -11.95
CA LYS A 170 6.93 22.04 -11.11
C LYS A 170 6.99 23.19 -10.13
N CYS A 171 7.65 22.94 -8.99
CA CYS A 171 8.11 23.96 -8.06
C CYS A 171 9.64 23.86 -7.98
N GLY A 172 10.35 24.85 -8.51
CA GLY A 172 11.78 24.69 -8.79
C GLY A 172 12.03 23.50 -9.73
N ASP A 173 12.90 22.58 -9.31
CA ASP A 173 13.19 21.35 -10.06
C ASP A 173 12.26 20.19 -9.68
N VAL A 174 11.48 20.32 -8.62
CA VAL A 174 10.60 19.27 -8.13
C VAL A 174 9.31 19.20 -8.96
N LYS A 175 9.00 18.01 -9.47
CA LYS A 175 7.72 17.76 -10.15
C LYS A 175 6.59 17.67 -9.13
N VAL A 176 5.56 18.51 -9.27
CA VAL A 176 4.35 18.51 -8.43
C VAL A 176 3.24 17.68 -9.06
N ALA A 177 3.05 17.84 -10.38
CA ALA A 177 2.02 17.09 -11.12
C ALA A 177 2.41 16.93 -12.59
N ASP A 178 1.79 15.96 -13.23
CA ASP A 178 1.86 15.77 -14.68
C ASP A 178 0.48 15.60 -15.31
N ARG A 179 0.35 16.06 -16.55
CA ARG A 179 -0.88 15.97 -17.33
C ARG A 179 -0.79 14.76 -18.25
N ARG A 180 -1.76 13.88 -18.13
CA ARG A 180 -1.85 12.61 -18.87
C ARG A 180 -3.15 12.52 -19.64
N SER A 181 -3.17 11.69 -20.68
CA SER A 181 -4.40 11.26 -21.35
C SER A 181 -4.33 9.77 -21.65
N LYS A 182 -5.44 9.08 -21.49
CA LYS A 182 -5.60 7.75 -22.07
C LYS A 182 -5.90 7.90 -23.55
N LEU A 183 -5.58 6.87 -24.36
CA LEU A 183 -5.80 6.90 -25.80
C LEU A 183 -7.26 7.29 -26.11
N GLY A 184 -7.45 8.44 -26.83
CA GLY A 184 -8.78 8.99 -27.15
C GLY A 184 -9.54 9.64 -25.98
N GLY A 185 -8.96 9.69 -24.78
CA GLY A 185 -9.59 10.28 -23.58
C GLY A 185 -9.26 11.75 -23.37
N LYS A 186 -10.08 12.41 -22.52
CA LYS A 186 -9.79 13.78 -22.05
C LYS A 186 -8.55 13.76 -21.15
N PRO A 187 -7.70 14.80 -21.21
CA PRO A 187 -6.57 14.93 -20.30
C PRO A 187 -7.01 15.04 -18.85
N TYR A 188 -6.19 14.50 -17.94
CA TYR A 188 -6.35 14.62 -16.49
C TYR A 188 -5.02 14.92 -15.82
N VAL A 189 -5.05 15.47 -14.61
CA VAL A 189 -3.86 15.77 -13.79
C VAL A 189 -3.61 14.64 -12.80
N GLN A 190 -2.36 14.20 -12.76
CA GLN A 190 -1.83 13.26 -11.77
C GLN A 190 -0.83 14.00 -10.89
N PHE A 191 -1.13 14.14 -9.60
CA PHE A 191 -0.21 14.70 -8.61
C PHE A 191 0.85 13.69 -8.18
N ASP A 192 2.06 14.16 -7.95
CA ASP A 192 3.11 13.42 -7.30
C ASP A 192 2.96 13.54 -5.77
N LYS A 193 2.31 12.57 -5.15
CA LYS A 193 2.05 12.57 -3.70
C LYS A 193 3.33 12.46 -2.85
N LYS A 194 4.47 12.14 -3.48
CA LYS A 194 5.78 11.99 -2.82
C LYS A 194 6.71 13.17 -3.13
N ALA A 195 6.19 14.23 -3.76
CA ALA A 195 6.99 15.42 -4.04
C ALA A 195 7.47 16.05 -2.72
N ASP A 196 8.79 16.13 -2.56
CA ASP A 196 9.42 16.81 -1.43
C ASP A 196 9.77 18.25 -1.83
N LEU A 197 9.15 19.20 -1.17
CA LEU A 197 9.34 20.63 -1.40
C LEU A 197 10.20 21.30 -0.30
N SER A 198 10.74 20.55 0.65
CA SER A 198 11.49 21.08 1.80
C SER A 198 12.74 21.85 1.42
N GLU A 199 13.38 21.50 0.29
CA GLU A 199 14.60 22.15 -0.21
C GLU A 199 14.33 23.22 -1.29
N VAL A 200 13.07 23.45 -1.66
CA VAL A 200 12.73 24.48 -2.65
C VAL A 200 12.73 25.84 -1.96
N ALA A 201 13.66 26.73 -2.34
CA ALA A 201 13.71 28.10 -1.84
C ALA A 201 12.41 28.85 -2.19
N SER A 202 11.89 29.60 -1.21
CA SER A 202 10.69 30.45 -1.33
C SER A 202 10.90 31.62 -2.27
#